data_3b26d4a95387ddee565712176c6ac8db
#
_entry.id   3b26d4a95387ddee565712176c6ac8db
#
_cell.length_a   1.000
_cell.length_b   1.000
_cell.length_c   1.000
_cell.angle_alpha   90.00
_cell.angle_beta   90.00
_cell.angle_gamma   90.00
#
_symmetry.space_group_name_H-M   'P 1'
#
loop_
_entity.id
_entity.type
_entity.pdbx_description
1 polymer ?
#
loop_
_entity_poly.entity_id
_entity_poly.type
_entity_poly.pdbx_seq_one_letter_code
_entity_poly.pdbx_strand_id
1 'polypeptide(L)'
;MSRDERERRSIVNQKQGRQDKLIQEERHDTYKEREKWPEPTVCSACGAVFIEGRWVWWEPADKAHVIVCPACQRMKDGFPAGYLEIKGTYFDSHRKELLNLIHNLEAREKGEHPMERLMAITTQEDHALITTTGIHLARQIGEALKHAYQGDLEFTYGDGEKSIRMIWHRD
;
A
#
# COMPACT_ATOMS: atom_id res chain seq x y z
N MET A 1 -63.78 8.49 -8.51
CA MET A 1 -62.57 8.31 -7.71
C MET A 1 -62.88 8.57 -6.24
N SER A 2 -62.87 7.51 -5.44
CA SER A 2 -63.14 7.59 -4.00
C SER A 2 -61.92 8.16 -3.25
N ARG A 3 -62.18 8.77 -2.09
CA ARG A 3 -61.15 9.31 -1.20
C ARG A 3 -60.07 8.27 -0.89
N ASP A 4 -60.39 6.99 -0.95
CA ASP A 4 -59.54 5.86 -0.62
C ASP A 4 -58.41 5.59 -1.64
N GLU A 5 -58.59 5.99 -2.89
CA GLU A 5 -57.58 5.86 -3.94
C GLU A 5 -56.50 6.95 -3.91
N ARG A 6 -56.79 8.08 -3.28
CA ARG A 6 -55.81 9.18 -3.11
C ARG A 6 -54.87 8.93 -1.95
N GLU A 7 -55.29 8.25 -0.89
CA GLU A 7 -54.44 7.90 0.25
C GLU A 7 -53.46 6.78 -0.06
N ARG A 8 -53.84 5.86 -0.97
CA ARG A 8 -52.91 4.76 -1.36
C ARG A 8 -51.76 5.21 -2.27
N ARG A 9 -51.83 6.38 -2.89
CA ARG A 9 -50.75 6.94 -3.72
C ARG A 9 -49.74 7.77 -2.94
N SER A 10 -50.01 8.12 -1.72
CA SER A 10 -49.10 8.95 -0.92
C SER A 10 -48.09 8.13 -0.09
N ILE A 11 -48.20 6.81 -0.06
CA ILE A 11 -47.31 5.94 0.79
C ILE A 11 -46.13 5.36 0.00
N VAL A 12 -46.02 5.59 -1.30
CA VAL A 12 -44.95 4.98 -2.15
C VAL A 12 -43.81 5.95 -2.46
N ASN A 13 -43.69 7.04 -1.76
CA ASN A 13 -42.57 7.94 -1.97
C ASN A 13 -41.79 8.18 -0.66
N GLN A 14 -41.50 7.11 0.10
CA GLN A 14 -40.40 7.14 1.01
C GLN A 14 -39.12 7.11 0.20
N LYS A 15 -38.48 8.29 0.15
CA LYS A 15 -37.12 8.45 -0.33
C LYS A 15 -36.26 7.39 0.32
N GLN A 16 -35.85 6.37 -0.44
CA GLN A 16 -34.70 5.56 -0.10
C GLN A 16 -33.52 6.53 -0.01
N GLY A 17 -33.23 6.98 1.21
CA GLY A 17 -32.01 7.69 1.50
C GLY A 17 -30.85 6.81 1.03
N ARG A 18 -29.96 7.39 0.24
CA ARG A 18 -28.75 6.73 -0.22
C ARG A 18 -28.04 6.08 0.97
N GLN A 19 -28.03 4.75 1.01
CA GLN A 19 -27.30 3.94 2.00
C GLN A 19 -25.78 3.89 1.70
N ASP A 20 -25.36 4.49 0.61
CA ASP A 20 -23.97 4.55 0.17
C ASP A 20 -23.06 5.41 1.11
N LYS A 21 -23.62 6.19 2.02
CA LYS A 21 -22.85 6.93 3.03
C LYS A 21 -22.44 6.12 4.26
N LEU A 22 -23.06 4.97 4.52
CA LEU A 22 -22.76 4.14 5.68
C LEU A 22 -21.60 3.16 5.48
N ILE A 23 -21.13 2.98 4.24
CA ILE A 23 -20.06 2.01 3.91
C ILE A 23 -18.66 2.69 3.89
N GLN A 24 -18.59 4.00 4.02
CA GLN A 24 -17.32 4.73 3.91
C GLN A 24 -16.44 4.71 5.17
N GLU A 25 -16.95 4.29 6.32
CA GLU A 25 -16.19 4.36 7.58
C GLU A 25 -15.22 3.19 7.81
N GLU A 26 -15.38 2.05 7.14
CA GLU A 26 -14.52 0.87 7.31
C GLU A 26 -13.25 0.88 6.43
N ARG A 27 -13.07 1.88 5.57
CA ARG A 27 -11.96 1.95 4.60
C ARG A 27 -10.78 2.82 5.06
N HIS A 28 -10.66 3.06 6.35
CA HIS A 28 -9.59 3.89 6.85
C HIS A 28 -8.28 3.11 6.97
N ASP A 29 -7.23 3.56 6.27
CA ASP A 29 -5.88 3.09 6.50
C ASP A 29 -5.45 3.55 7.91
N THR A 30 -5.19 2.58 8.79
CA THR A 30 -4.80 2.81 10.18
C THR A 30 -3.53 3.66 10.31
N TYR A 31 -2.71 3.66 9.26
CA TYR A 31 -1.45 4.40 9.22
C TYR A 31 -1.56 5.77 8.52
N LYS A 32 -2.71 6.07 7.95
CA LYS A 32 -2.98 7.36 7.34
C LYS A 32 -3.89 8.16 8.27
N GLU A 33 -3.36 9.19 8.87
CA GLU A 33 -4.17 10.06 9.72
C GLU A 33 -5.33 10.70 8.93
N ARG A 34 -6.46 10.85 9.59
CA ARG A 34 -7.65 11.50 9.01
C ARG A 34 -7.44 12.99 8.79
N GLU A 35 -6.59 13.60 9.59
CA GLU A 35 -6.22 14.99 9.50
C GLU A 35 -4.85 15.16 8.87
N LYS A 36 -4.67 16.22 8.12
CA LYS A 36 -3.39 16.60 7.55
C LYS A 36 -2.43 16.96 8.70
N TRP A 37 -1.24 16.37 8.69
CA TRP A 37 -0.21 16.74 9.65
C TRP A 37 0.17 18.23 9.52
N PRO A 38 0.55 18.87 10.63
CA PRO A 38 1.17 20.20 10.57
C PRO A 38 2.39 20.18 9.64
N GLU A 39 2.60 21.25 8.91
CA GLU A 39 3.76 21.37 8.03
C GLU A 39 4.75 22.40 8.56
N PRO A 40 6.04 22.10 8.58
CA PRO A 40 6.65 20.80 8.31
C PRO A 40 6.53 19.82 9.48
N THR A 41 6.42 18.52 9.16
CA THR A 41 6.51 17.41 10.12
C THR A 41 7.70 16.52 9.76
N VAL A 42 8.50 16.14 10.74
CA VAL A 42 9.68 15.27 10.54
C VAL A 42 9.50 13.94 11.25
N CYS A 43 9.93 12.85 10.60
CA CYS A 43 9.98 11.55 11.22
C CYS A 43 11.19 11.42 12.13
N SER A 44 10.97 11.14 13.42
CA SER A 44 12.05 10.93 14.39
C SER A 44 12.91 9.69 14.12
N ALA A 45 12.38 8.71 13.38
CA ALA A 45 13.07 7.45 13.12
C ALA A 45 13.91 7.48 11.83
N CYS A 46 13.42 8.08 10.74
CA CYS A 46 14.11 8.05 9.44
C CYS A 46 14.50 9.42 8.89
N GLY A 47 13.99 10.51 9.47
CA GLY A 47 14.28 11.86 9.01
C GLY A 47 13.49 12.34 7.79
N ALA A 48 12.56 11.53 7.26
CA ALA A 48 11.66 11.99 6.20
C ALA A 48 10.82 13.17 6.68
N VAL A 49 10.54 14.12 5.81
CA VAL A 49 9.81 15.35 6.11
C VAL A 49 8.50 15.40 5.32
N PHE A 50 7.40 15.70 6.01
CA PHE A 50 6.11 15.97 5.40
C PHE A 50 5.97 17.46 5.13
N ILE A 51 5.91 17.81 3.86
CA ILE A 51 5.78 19.19 3.36
C ILE A 51 5.00 19.19 2.05
N GLU A 52 4.19 20.21 1.81
CA GLU A 52 3.33 20.32 0.61
C GLU A 52 2.46 19.07 0.38
N GLY A 53 1.95 18.50 1.47
CA GLY A 53 1.05 17.33 1.43
C GLY A 53 1.71 15.99 1.11
N ARG A 54 3.03 15.89 1.13
CA ARG A 54 3.77 14.65 0.81
C ARG A 54 5.00 14.46 1.67
N TRP A 55 5.44 13.21 1.81
CA TRP A 55 6.71 12.85 2.42
C TRP A 55 7.84 12.97 1.39
N VAL A 56 8.93 13.63 1.81
CA VAL A 56 10.13 13.84 1.00
C VAL A 56 11.38 13.67 1.85
N TRP A 57 12.52 13.43 1.22
CA TRP A 57 13.82 13.55 1.86
C TRP A 57 14.27 15.01 1.76
N TRP A 58 14.19 15.70 2.89
CA TRP A 58 14.56 17.12 2.98
C TRP A 58 15.20 17.42 4.32
N GLU A 59 15.97 18.48 4.41
CA GLU A 59 16.46 18.94 5.70
C GLU A 59 15.30 19.52 6.52
N PRO A 60 15.13 19.07 7.78
CA PRO A 60 14.03 19.55 8.60
C PRO A 60 14.24 21.02 8.96
N ALA A 61 13.18 21.81 8.94
CA ALA A 61 13.19 23.17 9.46
C ALA A 61 13.33 23.15 11.00
N ASP A 62 13.90 24.23 11.57
CA ASP A 62 14.17 24.37 13.02
C ASP A 62 12.93 24.18 13.93
N LYS A 63 11.71 24.28 13.37
CA LYS A 63 10.44 24.16 14.10
C LYS A 63 9.51 23.13 13.49
N ALA A 64 10.03 21.97 13.12
CA ALA A 64 9.20 20.89 12.61
C ALA A 64 8.45 20.16 13.74
N HIS A 65 7.20 19.79 13.49
CA HIS A 65 6.47 18.82 14.31
C HIS A 65 7.13 17.44 14.20
N VAL A 66 7.22 16.69 15.28
CA VAL A 66 7.94 15.41 15.32
C VAL A 66 6.97 14.27 15.51
N ILE A 67 6.99 13.30 14.60
CA ILE A 67 6.22 12.05 14.68
C ILE A 67 7.07 10.86 14.19
N VAL A 68 6.53 9.66 14.29
CA VAL A 68 7.00 8.48 13.55
C VAL A 68 6.17 8.36 12.27
N CYS A 69 6.80 8.36 11.10
CA CYS A 69 6.08 8.32 9.83
C CYS A 69 5.36 6.97 9.64
N PRO A 70 4.35 6.90 8.75
CA PRO A 70 3.59 5.67 8.50
C PRO A 70 4.45 4.47 8.10
N ALA A 71 5.50 4.66 7.30
CA ALA A 71 6.39 3.58 6.90
C ALA A 71 7.19 3.03 8.09
N CYS A 72 7.77 3.91 8.91
CA CYS A 72 8.50 3.50 10.12
C CYS A 72 7.56 2.82 11.13
N GLN A 73 6.33 3.28 11.26
CA GLN A 73 5.34 2.66 12.13
C GLN A 73 4.99 1.25 11.66
N ARG A 74 4.75 1.05 10.34
CA ARG A 74 4.53 -0.29 9.77
C ARG A 74 5.72 -1.24 10.02
N MET A 75 6.93 -0.73 9.85
CA MET A 75 8.14 -1.52 10.12
C MET A 75 8.24 -1.93 11.58
N LYS A 76 7.95 -1.02 12.49
CA LYS A 76 7.92 -1.28 13.94
C LYS A 76 6.85 -2.31 14.32
N ASP A 77 5.67 -2.20 13.75
CA ASP A 77 4.54 -3.08 14.04
C ASP A 77 4.62 -4.42 13.30
N GLY A 78 5.54 -4.56 12.35
CA GLY A 78 5.62 -5.74 11.48
C GLY A 78 4.37 -5.94 10.63
N PHE A 79 3.76 -4.85 10.17
CA PHE A 79 2.49 -4.87 9.43
C PHE A 79 2.64 -4.35 7.99
N PRO A 80 2.99 -5.24 7.02
CA PRO A 80 3.18 -4.86 5.63
C PRO A 80 1.89 -4.43 4.93
N ALA A 81 2.03 -3.57 3.92
CA ALA A 81 0.99 -3.29 2.95
C ALA A 81 1.12 -4.15 1.68
N GLY A 82 2.33 -4.50 1.30
CA GLY A 82 2.60 -5.34 0.13
C GLY A 82 3.23 -6.68 0.51
N TYR A 83 2.76 -7.73 -0.14
CA TYR A 83 3.28 -9.10 -0.05
C TYR A 83 3.51 -9.61 -1.46
N LEU A 84 4.74 -10.00 -1.77
CA LEU A 84 5.09 -10.61 -3.04
C LEU A 84 5.80 -11.93 -2.80
N GLU A 85 5.18 -13.03 -3.21
CA GLU A 85 5.79 -14.35 -3.25
C GLU A 85 6.43 -14.57 -4.62
N ILE A 86 7.69 -14.96 -4.63
CA ILE A 86 8.44 -15.34 -5.83
C ILE A 86 8.75 -16.81 -5.72
N LYS A 87 8.34 -17.60 -6.72
CA LYS A 87 8.51 -19.04 -6.72
C LYS A 87 8.75 -19.64 -8.10
N GLY A 88 9.16 -20.89 -8.11
CA GLY A 88 9.47 -21.67 -9.31
C GLY A 88 10.95 -21.97 -9.45
N THR A 89 11.28 -22.88 -10.34
CA THR A 89 12.67 -23.35 -10.55
C THR A 89 13.58 -22.26 -11.09
N TYR A 90 13.01 -21.28 -11.79
CA TYR A 90 13.76 -20.10 -12.25
C TYR A 90 14.31 -19.27 -11.09
N PHE A 91 13.53 -19.09 -10.01
CA PHE A 91 13.99 -18.37 -8.84
C PHE A 91 15.22 -19.02 -8.21
N ASP A 92 15.21 -20.33 -8.07
CA ASP A 92 16.34 -21.04 -7.47
C ASP A 92 17.63 -20.82 -8.27
N SER A 93 17.53 -20.91 -9.60
CA SER A 93 18.68 -20.74 -10.52
C SER A 93 19.18 -19.28 -10.63
N HIS A 94 18.32 -18.28 -10.43
CA HIS A 94 18.59 -16.86 -10.68
C HIS A 94 18.42 -15.98 -9.44
N ARG A 95 18.41 -16.59 -8.26
CA ARG A 95 18.13 -15.93 -6.96
C ARG A 95 18.86 -14.60 -6.78
N LYS A 96 20.17 -14.61 -6.97
CA LYS A 96 21.01 -13.42 -6.79
C LYS A 96 20.61 -12.28 -7.73
N GLU A 97 20.33 -12.61 -8.98
CA GLU A 97 19.93 -11.65 -10.01
C GLU A 97 18.56 -11.02 -9.69
N LEU A 98 17.58 -11.84 -9.33
CA LEU A 98 16.25 -11.40 -8.95
C LEU A 98 16.28 -10.51 -7.68
N LEU A 99 17.04 -10.91 -6.68
CA LEU A 99 17.19 -10.11 -5.46
C LEU A 99 17.91 -8.78 -5.72
N ASN A 100 18.90 -8.75 -6.60
CA ASN A 100 19.56 -7.51 -7.01
C ASN A 100 18.58 -6.55 -7.71
N LEU A 101 17.72 -7.05 -8.58
CA LEU A 101 16.66 -6.24 -9.21
C LEU A 101 15.76 -5.60 -8.15
N ILE A 102 15.33 -6.39 -7.17
CA ILE A 102 14.44 -5.93 -6.09
C ILE A 102 15.11 -4.83 -5.26
N HIS A 103 16.36 -5.02 -4.86
CA HIS A 103 17.10 -4.03 -4.09
C HIS A 103 17.33 -2.73 -4.88
N ASN A 104 17.62 -2.83 -6.17
CA ASN A 104 17.80 -1.65 -7.03
C ASN A 104 16.48 -0.87 -7.21
N LEU A 105 15.37 -1.56 -7.36
CA LEU A 105 14.04 -0.93 -7.42
C LEU A 105 13.70 -0.23 -6.11
N GLU A 106 13.91 -0.91 -4.99
CA GLU A 106 13.66 -0.32 -3.66
C GLU A 106 14.50 0.94 -3.43
N ALA A 107 15.78 0.90 -3.74
CA ALA A 107 16.66 2.04 -3.57
C ALA A 107 16.18 3.26 -4.37
N ARG A 108 15.74 3.05 -5.61
CA ARG A 108 15.20 4.10 -6.47
C ARG A 108 13.88 4.64 -5.92
N GLU A 109 12.93 3.77 -5.62
CA GLU A 109 11.62 4.17 -5.12
C GLU A 109 11.69 4.88 -3.77
N LYS A 110 12.44 4.34 -2.83
CA LYS A 110 12.68 4.96 -1.54
C LYS A 110 13.33 6.35 -1.66
N GLY A 111 14.23 6.52 -2.65
CA GLY A 111 14.88 7.81 -2.91
C GLY A 111 13.89 8.89 -3.31
N GLU A 112 12.85 8.55 -4.07
CA GLU A 112 11.82 9.48 -4.54
C GLU A 112 10.59 9.51 -3.62
N HIS A 113 10.26 8.37 -3.03
CA HIS A 113 9.07 8.15 -2.21
C HIS A 113 9.44 7.52 -0.86
N PRO A 114 9.72 8.32 0.18
CA PRO A 114 10.18 7.83 1.48
C PRO A 114 9.26 6.78 2.15
N MET A 115 7.99 6.73 1.77
CA MET A 115 7.02 5.77 2.33
C MET A 115 7.05 4.41 1.63
N GLU A 116 7.76 4.25 0.51
CA GLU A 116 7.90 3.02 -0.26
C GLU A 116 9.21 2.32 0.09
N ARG A 117 9.16 1.29 0.95
CA ARG A 117 10.34 0.58 1.46
C ARG A 117 10.13 -0.92 1.50
N LEU A 118 11.22 -1.67 1.32
CA LEU A 118 11.27 -3.07 1.72
C LEU A 118 11.20 -3.18 3.25
N MET A 119 10.41 -4.13 3.73
CA MET A 119 10.38 -4.49 5.15
C MET A 119 11.23 -5.72 5.40
N ALA A 120 11.01 -6.79 4.63
CA ALA A 120 11.77 -8.03 4.75
C ALA A 120 11.81 -8.78 3.42
N ILE A 121 12.86 -9.56 3.25
CA ILE A 121 12.98 -10.63 2.25
C ILE A 121 13.29 -11.91 3.00
N THR A 122 12.35 -12.85 2.98
CA THR A 122 12.51 -14.17 3.58
C THR A 122 12.65 -15.19 2.47
N THR A 123 13.82 -15.79 2.35
CA THR A 123 14.12 -16.80 1.31
C THR A 123 14.07 -18.20 1.88
N GLN A 124 13.50 -19.12 1.12
CA GLN A 124 13.54 -20.55 1.32
C GLN A 124 14.18 -21.21 0.09
N GLU A 125 14.21 -22.55 0.05
CA GLU A 125 14.89 -23.26 -1.05
C GLU A 125 14.31 -22.92 -2.42
N ASP A 126 12.99 -22.90 -2.54
CA ASP A 126 12.24 -22.78 -3.80
C ASP A 126 11.42 -21.49 -3.94
N HIS A 127 11.42 -20.64 -2.92
CA HIS A 127 10.64 -19.40 -2.95
C HIS A 127 11.22 -18.30 -2.05
N ALA A 128 10.77 -17.09 -2.28
CA ALA A 128 11.00 -15.95 -1.42
C ALA A 128 9.71 -15.17 -1.17
N LEU A 129 9.56 -14.69 0.04
CA LEU A 129 8.51 -13.74 0.40
C LEU A 129 9.12 -12.36 0.62
N ILE A 130 8.64 -11.38 -0.12
CA ILE A 130 9.02 -9.98 -0.01
C ILE A 130 7.85 -9.22 0.58
N THR A 131 8.14 -8.41 1.60
CA THR A 131 7.14 -7.52 2.22
C THR A 131 7.58 -6.07 2.09
N THR A 132 6.60 -5.18 1.88
CA THR A 132 6.81 -3.75 1.65
C THR A 132 5.89 -2.89 2.50
N THR A 133 6.31 -1.66 2.76
CA THR A 133 5.50 -0.68 3.48
C THR A 133 4.40 -0.06 2.62
N GLY A 134 4.55 -0.09 1.30
CA GLY A 134 3.59 0.46 0.35
C GLY A 134 3.20 -0.55 -0.73
N ILE A 135 1.99 -0.43 -1.25
CA ILE A 135 1.49 -1.29 -2.33
C ILE A 135 2.17 -1.00 -3.67
N HIS A 136 2.63 0.24 -3.89
CA HIS A 136 3.26 0.63 -5.15
C HIS A 136 4.58 -0.07 -5.37
N LEU A 137 5.43 -0.15 -4.35
CA LEU A 137 6.71 -0.87 -4.46
C LEU A 137 6.50 -2.35 -4.76
N ALA A 138 5.55 -3.01 -4.08
CA ALA A 138 5.23 -4.41 -4.35
C ALA A 138 4.79 -4.61 -5.81
N ARG A 139 3.90 -3.75 -6.33
CA ARG A 139 3.47 -3.79 -7.72
C ARG A 139 4.62 -3.59 -8.69
N GLN A 140 5.44 -2.60 -8.48
CA GLN A 140 6.58 -2.30 -9.34
C GLN A 140 7.57 -3.46 -9.39
N ILE A 141 7.83 -4.10 -8.26
CA ILE A 141 8.69 -5.30 -8.21
C ILE A 141 8.06 -6.43 -9.04
N GLY A 142 6.80 -6.75 -8.81
CA GLY A 142 6.10 -7.82 -9.55
C GLY A 142 6.05 -7.55 -11.05
N GLU A 143 5.72 -6.35 -11.47
CA GLU A 143 5.70 -5.95 -12.88
C GLU A 143 7.09 -5.96 -13.51
N ALA A 144 8.12 -5.53 -12.80
CA ALA A 144 9.50 -5.59 -13.27
C ALA A 144 10.01 -7.02 -13.46
N LEU A 145 9.68 -7.92 -12.53
CA LEU A 145 9.99 -9.35 -12.67
C LEU A 145 9.33 -9.95 -13.91
N LYS A 146 8.04 -9.69 -14.10
CA LYS A 146 7.30 -10.15 -15.27
C LYS A 146 7.88 -9.58 -16.57
N HIS A 147 8.22 -8.30 -16.59
CA HIS A 147 8.75 -7.63 -17.77
C HIS A 147 10.17 -8.14 -18.13
N ALA A 148 11.05 -8.24 -17.13
CA ALA A 148 12.46 -8.61 -17.35
C ALA A 148 12.65 -10.12 -17.52
N TYR A 149 11.88 -10.92 -16.80
CA TYR A 149 12.11 -12.38 -16.71
C TYR A 149 10.93 -13.21 -17.17
N GLN A 150 9.86 -12.61 -17.66
CA GLN A 150 8.62 -13.31 -18.04
C GLN A 150 7.97 -14.02 -16.83
N GLY A 151 7.27 -15.13 -17.05
CA GLY A 151 6.55 -15.84 -16.00
C GLY A 151 5.14 -15.29 -15.78
N ASP A 152 4.46 -15.88 -14.83
CA ASP A 152 3.08 -15.53 -14.49
C ASP A 152 3.05 -14.65 -13.24
N LEU A 153 2.26 -13.59 -13.31
CA LEU A 153 2.04 -12.68 -12.21
C LEU A 153 0.55 -12.60 -11.89
N GLU A 154 0.21 -12.99 -10.67
CA GLU A 154 -1.14 -12.87 -10.13
C GLU A 154 -1.13 -11.89 -8.95
N PHE A 155 -2.22 -11.17 -8.76
CA PHE A 155 -2.36 -10.27 -7.61
C PHE A 155 -3.81 -10.11 -7.18
N THR A 156 -3.98 -9.83 -5.89
CA THR A 156 -5.27 -9.55 -5.26
C THR A 156 -5.09 -8.39 -4.29
N TYR A 157 -5.98 -7.41 -4.37
CA TYR A 157 -6.05 -6.34 -3.39
C TYR A 157 -6.80 -6.78 -2.14
N GLY A 158 -6.33 -6.36 -0.97
CA GLY A 158 -7.05 -6.47 0.28
C GLY A 158 -8.12 -5.39 0.43
N ASP A 159 -8.77 -5.37 1.59
CA ASP A 159 -9.89 -4.46 1.88
C ASP A 159 -9.57 -2.99 1.55
N GLY A 160 -10.37 -2.42 0.66
CA GLY A 160 -10.25 -1.02 0.26
C GLY A 160 -8.95 -0.67 -0.48
N GLU A 161 -8.30 -1.64 -1.14
CA GLU A 161 -7.03 -1.45 -1.86
C GLU A 161 -5.87 -0.95 -0.98
N LYS A 162 -5.91 -1.24 0.31
CA LYS A 162 -4.88 -0.83 1.28
C LYS A 162 -3.72 -1.80 1.40
N SER A 163 -3.90 -3.01 0.91
CA SER A 163 -2.89 -4.04 0.83
C SER A 163 -2.95 -4.76 -0.51
N ILE A 164 -1.85 -5.36 -0.90
CA ILE A 164 -1.75 -6.18 -2.10
C ILE A 164 -1.01 -7.47 -1.78
N ARG A 165 -1.52 -8.57 -2.31
CA ARG A 165 -0.85 -9.88 -2.33
C ARG A 165 -0.58 -10.26 -3.76
N MET A 166 0.67 -10.58 -4.04
CA MET A 166 1.14 -10.91 -5.38
C MET A 166 1.90 -12.22 -5.37
N ILE A 167 1.81 -12.96 -6.47
CA ILE A 167 2.58 -14.17 -6.71
C ILE A 167 3.18 -14.06 -8.10
N TRP A 168 4.51 -14.13 -8.16
CA TRP A 168 5.23 -14.30 -9.41
C TRP A 168 5.79 -15.71 -9.48
N HIS A 169 5.54 -16.41 -10.58
CA HIS A 169 5.95 -17.78 -10.79
C HIS A 169 6.60 -17.95 -12.16
N ARG A 170 7.73 -18.63 -12.17
CA ARG A 170 8.41 -19.06 -13.38
C ARG A 170 9.21 -20.35 -13.12
N ASP A 171 8.99 -21.37 -13.96
CA ASP A 171 9.80 -22.60 -14.03
C ASP A 171 10.88 -22.51 -15.09
#